data_f5aa5723996ba3120ccb72f8b3771030
#
_entry.id   f5aa5723996ba3120ccb72f8b3771030
#
_cell.length_a   1.000
_cell.length_b   1.000
_cell.length_c   1.000
_cell.angle_alpha   90.00
_cell.angle_beta   90.00
_cell.angle_gamma   90.00
#
_symmetry.space_group_name_H-M   'P 1'
#
loop_
_entity.id
_entity.type
_entity.pdbx_description
1 polymer ?
#
loop_
_entity_poly.entity_id
_entity_poly.type
_entity_poly.pdbx_seq_one_letter_code
_entity_poly.pdbx_strand_id
1 'polypeptide(L)'
;MKRFLKSKCHVFTVALFLSLMVGCKDDANNSVSIHDPDSPVQITDFTPKEGSARTRLCIFGSNFGNDVAQISVKIGGKKAKVVGSNGEMIYCIVPFRANEGSVEVIVGADSAYAKADSIFDYHKKTVVSTLCGYIDETGKKEVKDGPFSDCGFEGPVWLKIDPKNKDHIYLVDGTVSIRMLNIATASVSTVMQKGQGNWTELRCINFTMGGDSLLVSNQQDANDATAVSVMARANDFKRPQPVVYSRRNADCSIHPVNGEMYYNSRNSGDLFRYDWATGKSERLYTVKNRECLFWVFFHPSGDYAYITIPPKKIIMKAEYDWENKQLKPANIFCGLEGAQGSTDGQGTNARLGNPYQGCFVKNEQYVKEGREDVYDFYFADEYAHAIRYVTPEGFVYTYAGRGSQGIDSNPQGYVDGDLRQEARFKNPRGITYDEENKTFYIGDKGNSRIRTIVVDE
;
A
#
# COMPACT_ATOMS: atom_id res chain seq x y z
N MET A 1 26.74 66.71 22.53
CA MET A 1 25.94 67.75 21.90
C MET A 1 24.48 67.33 21.89
N LYS A 2 23.66 68.08 22.60
CA LYS A 2 22.25 67.88 22.89
C LYS A 2 21.40 68.04 21.63
N ARG A 3 20.35 67.21 21.48
CA ARG A 3 19.02 67.74 21.06
C ARG A 3 17.91 66.74 21.43
N PHE A 4 17.09 67.21 22.35
CA PHE A 4 15.77 66.72 22.73
C PHE A 4 14.77 66.87 21.58
N LEU A 5 13.87 65.90 21.42
CA LEU A 5 12.54 66.20 20.88
C LEU A 5 11.46 65.40 21.60
N LYS A 6 10.48 66.12 21.98
CA LYS A 6 9.39 65.95 22.92
C LYS A 6 8.42 64.82 22.55
N SER A 7 8.07 64.08 23.58
CA SER A 7 6.88 63.28 23.74
C SER A 7 5.58 64.06 23.56
N LYS A 8 4.62 63.50 22.83
CA LYS A 8 3.20 63.87 22.95
C LYS A 8 2.46 62.73 23.64
N CYS A 9 2.09 62.98 24.87
CA CYS A 9 1.21 62.14 25.70
C CYS A 9 -0.21 62.23 25.14
N HIS A 10 -0.83 61.14 24.72
CA HIS A 10 -2.26 61.05 24.50
C HIS A 10 -2.86 60.27 25.67
N VAL A 11 -3.59 60.99 26.46
CA VAL A 11 -4.45 60.47 27.53
C VAL A 11 -5.61 59.74 26.88
N PHE A 12 -5.64 58.41 27.02
CA PHE A 12 -6.82 57.61 26.72
C PHE A 12 -7.62 57.40 27.98
N THR A 13 -8.79 57.96 27.96
CA THR A 13 -9.83 57.86 29.02
C THR A 13 -10.28 56.38 29.06
N VAL A 14 -10.04 55.72 30.20
CA VAL A 14 -10.59 54.38 30.51
C VAL A 14 -12.04 54.57 30.94
N ALA A 15 -12.95 54.24 30.03
CA ALA A 15 -14.36 54.04 30.38
C ALA A 15 -14.53 52.67 31.02
N LEU A 16 -14.79 52.67 32.32
CA LEU A 16 -15.11 51.49 33.12
C LEU A 16 -16.51 50.99 32.74
N PHE A 17 -16.58 50.02 31.85
CA PHE A 17 -17.82 49.27 31.64
C PHE A 17 -17.95 48.18 32.72
N LEU A 18 -18.84 48.45 33.67
CA LEU A 18 -19.32 47.49 34.64
C LEU A 18 -20.29 46.55 33.91
N SER A 19 -19.77 45.50 33.24
CA SER A 19 -20.62 44.42 32.73
C SER A 19 -21.11 43.54 33.87
N LEU A 20 -22.38 43.58 34.10
CA LEU A 20 -23.11 42.59 34.88
C LEU A 20 -22.78 41.20 34.40
N MET A 21 -22.09 40.44 35.22
CA MET A 21 -21.96 38.99 35.08
C MET A 21 -23.35 38.39 35.30
N VAL A 22 -24.14 38.32 34.22
CA VAL A 22 -25.22 37.34 34.16
C VAL A 22 -24.54 36.00 34.00
N GLY A 23 -24.42 35.26 35.07
CA GLY A 23 -23.99 33.86 35.02
C GLY A 23 -25.02 33.12 34.16
N CYS A 24 -24.62 32.78 32.91
CA CYS A 24 -25.24 31.64 32.26
C CYS A 24 -24.95 30.43 33.13
N LYS A 25 -25.96 29.98 33.86
CA LYS A 25 -26.02 28.58 34.27
C LYS A 25 -25.99 27.79 32.96
N ASP A 26 -24.90 27.11 32.69
CA ASP A 26 -24.92 25.95 31.84
C ASP A 26 -25.77 24.89 32.51
N ASP A 27 -27.07 25.01 32.34
CA ASP A 27 -27.95 23.87 32.45
C ASP A 27 -27.63 22.99 31.25
N ALA A 28 -26.57 22.18 31.39
CA ALA A 28 -26.40 20.98 30.59
C ALA A 28 -27.60 20.08 30.98
N ASN A 29 -28.77 20.42 30.44
CA ASN A 29 -29.87 19.48 30.33
C ASN A 29 -29.38 18.41 29.32
N ASN A 30 -28.70 17.42 29.86
CA ASN A 30 -28.58 16.11 29.25
C ASN A 30 -29.98 15.47 29.28
N SER A 31 -30.96 16.09 28.58
CA SER A 31 -32.22 15.45 28.33
C SER A 31 -31.93 14.26 27.43
N VAL A 32 -31.98 13.08 28.00
CA VAL A 32 -31.89 11.82 27.28
C VAL A 32 -33.02 11.85 26.25
N SER A 33 -32.71 12.10 24.99
CA SER A 33 -33.67 12.01 23.89
C SER A 33 -33.85 10.52 23.59
N ILE A 34 -34.93 9.95 24.08
CA ILE A 34 -35.29 8.55 23.84
C ILE A 34 -36.16 8.52 22.58
N HIS A 35 -35.93 7.51 21.72
CA HIS A 35 -36.83 7.21 20.62
C HIS A 35 -38.21 6.86 21.14
N ASP A 36 -39.26 7.51 20.61
CA ASP A 36 -40.65 7.26 20.91
C ASP A 36 -41.26 6.36 19.81
N PRO A 37 -41.63 5.10 20.12
CA PRO A 37 -42.22 4.19 19.12
C PRO A 37 -43.55 4.64 18.56
N ASP A 38 -44.29 5.50 19.26
CA ASP A 38 -45.59 6.02 18.84
C ASP A 38 -45.48 7.25 17.91
N SER A 39 -44.26 7.73 17.69
CA SER A 39 -43.94 8.89 16.84
C SER A 39 -43.11 8.49 15.64
N PRO A 40 -43.37 9.03 14.43
CA PRO A 40 -42.59 8.66 13.25
C PRO A 40 -41.16 9.18 13.33
N VAL A 41 -40.19 8.36 12.88
CA VAL A 41 -38.83 8.80 12.57
C VAL A 41 -38.86 9.55 11.22
N GLN A 42 -38.26 10.75 11.17
CA GLN A 42 -38.23 11.57 9.97
C GLN A 42 -36.84 12.09 9.68
N ILE A 43 -36.45 12.11 8.40
CA ILE A 43 -35.26 12.81 7.91
C ILE A 43 -35.74 14.06 7.18
N THR A 44 -35.33 15.22 7.63
CA THR A 44 -35.64 16.50 6.99
C THR A 44 -34.57 16.93 6.01
N ASP A 45 -33.31 16.64 6.30
CA ASP A 45 -32.16 16.97 5.46
C ASP A 45 -30.91 16.20 5.86
N PHE A 46 -29.86 16.30 5.06
CA PHE A 46 -28.52 15.87 5.43
C PHE A 46 -27.45 16.73 4.72
N THR A 47 -26.27 16.81 5.31
CA THR A 47 -25.14 17.58 4.73
C THR A 47 -23.80 16.89 5.06
N PRO A 48 -22.82 16.91 4.12
CA PRO A 48 -22.90 17.37 2.73
C PRO A 48 -23.75 16.46 1.85
N LYS A 49 -24.16 16.94 0.65
CA LYS A 49 -24.93 16.16 -0.32
C LYS A 49 -24.09 15.23 -1.17
N GLU A 50 -22.79 15.46 -1.20
CA GLU A 50 -21.81 14.71 -1.99
C GLU A 50 -20.54 14.43 -1.19
N GLY A 51 -19.79 13.42 -1.59
CA GLY A 51 -18.52 13.09 -1.00
C GLY A 51 -18.07 11.68 -1.29
N SER A 52 -16.92 11.32 -0.76
CA SER A 52 -16.35 9.96 -0.86
C SER A 52 -16.43 9.24 0.48
N ALA A 53 -15.87 8.02 0.54
CA ALA A 53 -15.65 7.32 1.79
C ALA A 53 -15.02 8.23 2.87
N ARG A 54 -15.43 8.02 4.13
CA ARG A 54 -15.03 8.80 5.31
C ARG A 54 -15.54 10.25 5.37
N THR A 55 -16.31 10.70 4.39
CA THR A 55 -17.02 11.98 4.52
C THR A 55 -17.84 11.99 5.80
N ARG A 56 -17.72 13.08 6.57
CA ARG A 56 -18.49 13.31 7.79
C ARG A 56 -19.87 13.81 7.38
N LEU A 57 -20.91 13.05 7.71
CA LEU A 57 -22.29 13.35 7.33
C LEU A 57 -23.12 13.64 8.57
N CYS A 58 -23.84 14.74 8.55
CA CYS A 58 -24.90 15.06 9.53
C CYS A 58 -26.27 14.84 8.88
N ILE A 59 -27.12 14.06 9.53
CA ILE A 59 -28.51 13.80 9.12
C ILE A 59 -29.40 14.52 10.10
N PHE A 60 -30.26 15.40 9.63
CA PHE A 60 -31.20 16.18 10.42
C PHE A 60 -32.61 15.60 10.33
N GLY A 61 -33.35 15.66 11.42
CA GLY A 61 -34.68 15.10 11.46
C GLY A 61 -35.27 15.09 12.87
N SER A 62 -36.06 14.08 13.16
CA SER A 62 -36.73 13.94 14.46
C SER A 62 -36.84 12.49 14.87
N ASN A 63 -36.94 12.29 16.19
CA ASN A 63 -37.20 11.00 16.82
C ASN A 63 -36.12 9.95 16.65
N PHE A 64 -34.85 10.37 16.47
CA PHE A 64 -33.72 9.44 16.31
C PHE A 64 -33.29 8.78 17.64
N GLY A 65 -33.58 9.38 18.78
CA GLY A 65 -32.98 9.01 20.07
C GLY A 65 -31.50 9.37 20.13
N ASN A 66 -30.85 9.14 21.24
CA ASN A 66 -29.44 9.42 21.47
C ASN A 66 -28.57 8.16 21.68
N ASP A 67 -29.18 6.97 21.80
CA ASP A 67 -28.49 5.71 21.91
C ASP A 67 -28.04 5.23 20.51
N VAL A 68 -26.77 5.42 20.20
CA VAL A 68 -26.16 5.02 18.90
C VAL A 68 -26.26 3.52 18.63
N ALA A 69 -26.41 2.69 19.67
CA ALA A 69 -26.58 1.25 19.51
C ALA A 69 -27.93 0.87 18.89
N GLN A 70 -28.92 1.75 19.04
CA GLN A 70 -30.28 1.58 18.49
C GLN A 70 -30.44 2.24 17.11
N ILE A 71 -29.40 2.93 16.60
CA ILE A 71 -29.46 3.66 15.34
C ILE A 71 -28.64 2.94 14.28
N SER A 72 -29.27 2.62 13.16
CA SER A 72 -28.61 2.08 11.96
C SER A 72 -28.79 3.03 10.80
N VAL A 73 -27.70 3.50 10.21
CA VAL A 73 -27.69 4.36 9.02
C VAL A 73 -27.18 3.58 7.83
N LYS A 74 -27.82 3.72 6.68
CA LYS A 74 -27.34 3.25 5.39
C LYS A 74 -27.21 4.42 4.43
N ILE A 75 -26.10 4.43 3.66
CA ILE A 75 -25.81 5.41 2.61
C ILE A 75 -25.45 4.63 1.36
N GLY A 76 -26.20 4.84 0.27
CA GLY A 76 -26.02 4.09 -0.97
C GLY A 76 -26.07 2.57 -0.78
N GLY A 77 -26.94 2.10 0.12
CA GLY A 77 -27.12 0.67 0.45
C GLY A 77 -26.08 0.09 1.42
N LYS A 78 -25.04 0.83 1.84
CA LYS A 78 -24.01 0.35 2.78
C LYS A 78 -24.20 0.92 4.18
N LYS A 79 -23.95 0.09 5.20
CA LYS A 79 -24.07 0.50 6.60
C LYS A 79 -22.97 1.52 6.96
N ALA A 80 -23.38 2.69 7.44
CA ALA A 80 -22.51 3.76 7.93
C ALA A 80 -22.19 3.58 9.41
N LYS A 81 -21.04 4.09 9.84
CA LYS A 81 -20.68 4.16 11.26
C LYS A 81 -21.36 5.38 11.89
N VAL A 82 -22.31 5.14 12.76
CA VAL A 82 -22.89 6.20 13.60
C VAL A 82 -21.89 6.56 14.69
N VAL A 83 -21.61 7.86 14.84
CA VAL A 83 -20.66 8.41 15.81
C VAL A 83 -21.40 9.01 17.01
N GLY A 84 -22.55 9.64 16.74
CA GLY A 84 -23.37 10.26 17.78
C GLY A 84 -24.76 10.65 17.28
N SER A 85 -25.68 10.89 18.22
CA SER A 85 -27.01 11.45 17.98
C SER A 85 -27.44 12.27 19.18
N ASN A 86 -28.22 13.34 18.92
CA ASN A 86 -28.90 14.12 19.98
C ASN A 86 -30.42 14.04 19.87
N GLY A 87 -30.95 13.10 19.07
CA GLY A 87 -32.37 12.92 18.83
C GLY A 87 -32.93 13.66 17.60
N GLU A 88 -32.32 14.79 17.21
CA GLU A 88 -32.69 15.61 16.06
C GLU A 88 -31.62 15.59 14.96
N MET A 89 -30.41 15.20 15.31
CA MET A 89 -29.28 15.10 14.38
C MET A 89 -28.49 13.82 14.65
N ILE A 90 -28.18 13.08 13.59
CA ILE A 90 -27.24 11.95 13.62
C ILE A 90 -25.95 12.38 12.94
N TYR A 91 -24.82 12.17 13.62
CA TYR A 91 -23.49 12.30 13.04
C TYR A 91 -22.96 10.92 12.68
N CYS A 92 -22.63 10.71 11.41
CA CYS A 92 -22.13 9.43 10.90
C CYS A 92 -21.00 9.63 9.87
N ILE A 93 -20.37 8.52 9.52
CA ILE A 93 -19.25 8.49 8.56
C ILE A 93 -19.69 7.68 7.34
N VAL A 94 -19.57 8.28 6.15
CA VAL A 94 -19.86 7.61 4.88
C VAL A 94 -18.97 6.37 4.73
N PRO A 95 -19.53 5.19 4.49
CA PRO A 95 -18.77 3.95 4.40
C PRO A 95 -18.00 3.85 3.09
N PHE A 96 -16.99 2.98 3.08
CA PHE A 96 -16.36 2.54 1.84
C PHE A 96 -17.35 1.78 0.96
N ARG A 97 -17.18 1.89 -0.37
CA ARG A 97 -18.00 1.19 -1.35
C ARG A 97 -19.50 1.51 -1.24
N ALA A 98 -19.82 2.68 -0.74
CA ALA A 98 -21.16 3.21 -0.93
C ALA A 98 -21.37 3.49 -2.44
N ASN A 99 -22.60 3.38 -2.88
CA ASN A 99 -22.98 3.85 -4.21
C ASN A 99 -23.67 5.22 -4.08
N GLU A 100 -23.79 5.93 -5.18
CA GLU A 100 -24.76 7.00 -5.27
C GLU A 100 -26.13 6.44 -4.86
N GLY A 101 -26.84 7.10 -3.96
CA GLY A 101 -28.11 6.57 -3.52
C GLY A 101 -28.67 7.18 -2.23
N SER A 102 -29.66 6.49 -1.70
CA SER A 102 -30.44 6.93 -0.54
C SER A 102 -29.62 7.04 0.74
N VAL A 103 -29.99 8.01 1.58
CA VAL A 103 -29.66 8.05 3.00
C VAL A 103 -30.86 7.54 3.79
N GLU A 104 -30.65 6.46 4.54
CA GLU A 104 -31.68 5.74 5.25
C GLU A 104 -31.31 5.61 6.72
N VAL A 105 -32.29 5.74 7.61
CA VAL A 105 -32.16 5.60 9.06
C VAL A 105 -33.17 4.57 9.57
N ILE A 106 -32.72 3.66 10.41
CA ILE A 106 -33.53 2.70 11.15
C ILE A 106 -33.23 2.91 12.62
N VAL A 107 -34.26 3.06 13.43
CA VAL A 107 -34.13 3.31 14.87
C VAL A 107 -34.98 2.33 15.69
N GLY A 108 -34.49 1.95 16.84
CA GLY A 108 -35.21 1.21 17.84
C GLY A 108 -35.43 -0.28 17.56
N ALA A 109 -36.01 -0.98 18.52
CA ALA A 109 -36.35 -2.40 18.41
C ALA A 109 -37.57 -2.62 17.49
N ASP A 110 -38.38 -1.59 17.28
CA ASP A 110 -39.54 -1.54 16.38
C ASP A 110 -39.10 -1.33 14.90
N SER A 111 -37.79 -1.08 14.66
CA SER A 111 -37.23 -0.85 13.34
C SER A 111 -37.88 0.31 12.58
N ALA A 112 -38.23 1.39 13.30
CA ALA A 112 -38.78 2.60 12.70
C ALA A 112 -37.87 3.14 11.60
N TYR A 113 -38.40 3.35 10.40
CA TYR A 113 -37.64 3.62 9.17
C TYR A 113 -37.91 5.00 8.63
N ALA A 114 -36.86 5.68 8.23
CA ALA A 114 -36.93 6.92 7.44
C ALA A 114 -35.92 6.91 6.30
N LYS A 115 -36.28 7.59 5.22
CA LYS A 115 -35.46 7.77 4.04
C LYS A 115 -35.47 9.24 3.66
N ALA A 116 -34.30 9.79 3.31
CA ALA A 116 -34.19 11.15 2.82
C ALA A 116 -34.79 11.29 1.41
N ASP A 117 -35.37 12.45 1.12
CA ASP A 117 -35.92 12.77 -0.21
C ASP A 117 -34.82 12.94 -1.27
N SER A 118 -33.65 13.44 -0.89
CA SER A 118 -32.48 13.59 -1.75
C SER A 118 -31.56 12.40 -1.63
N ILE A 119 -30.76 12.15 -2.69
CA ILE A 119 -29.72 11.14 -2.72
C ILE A 119 -28.39 11.74 -2.29
N PHE A 120 -27.49 10.89 -1.80
CA PHE A 120 -26.08 11.21 -1.58
C PHE A 120 -25.29 10.88 -2.85
N ASP A 121 -24.60 11.87 -3.41
CA ASP A 121 -23.72 11.69 -4.58
C ASP A 121 -22.34 11.19 -4.09
N TYR A 122 -22.09 9.88 -4.31
CA TYR A 122 -20.88 9.21 -3.86
C TYR A 122 -19.77 9.30 -4.89
N HIS A 123 -18.72 10.02 -4.56
CA HIS A 123 -17.54 10.16 -5.40
C HIS A 123 -16.53 9.05 -5.13
N LYS A 124 -16.36 8.16 -6.10
CA LYS A 124 -15.35 7.10 -6.04
C LYS A 124 -13.94 7.70 -6.00
N LYS A 125 -13.12 7.24 -5.08
CA LYS A 125 -11.71 7.62 -4.96
C LYS A 125 -10.83 6.40 -4.88
N THR A 126 -9.60 6.53 -5.38
CA THR A 126 -8.57 5.55 -5.09
C THR A 126 -8.12 5.71 -3.64
N VAL A 127 -8.15 4.63 -2.88
CA VAL A 127 -7.85 4.62 -1.45
C VAL A 127 -6.91 3.49 -1.08
N VAL A 128 -6.20 3.67 0.03
CA VAL A 128 -5.49 2.58 0.71
C VAL A 128 -6.46 1.91 1.69
N SER A 129 -6.52 0.59 1.63
CA SER A 129 -7.30 -0.23 2.57
C SER A 129 -6.47 -1.39 3.10
N THR A 130 -6.84 -1.92 4.27
CA THR A 130 -6.26 -3.15 4.79
C THR A 130 -7.05 -4.34 4.26
N LEU A 131 -6.35 -5.26 3.59
CA LEU A 131 -6.95 -6.50 3.11
C LEU A 131 -7.02 -7.54 4.23
N CYS A 132 -5.87 -7.80 4.87
CA CYS A 132 -5.76 -8.81 5.91
C CYS A 132 -4.48 -8.64 6.76
N GLY A 133 -4.40 -9.42 7.84
CA GLY A 133 -3.31 -9.40 8.80
C GLY A 133 -3.79 -8.89 10.16
N TYR A 134 -4.08 -9.82 11.08
CA TYR A 134 -4.51 -9.49 12.42
C TYR A 134 -3.34 -9.16 13.33
N ILE A 135 -3.49 -8.13 14.13
CA ILE A 135 -2.64 -7.78 15.27
C ILE A 135 -3.59 -7.48 16.42
N ASP A 136 -3.37 -8.08 17.57
CA ASP A 136 -4.23 -7.89 18.73
C ASP A 136 -4.13 -6.47 19.33
N GLU A 137 -5.00 -6.16 20.28
CA GLU A 137 -5.06 -4.85 20.94
C GLU A 137 -3.78 -4.47 21.69
N THR A 138 -2.94 -5.47 22.02
CA THR A 138 -1.63 -5.25 22.67
C THR A 138 -0.50 -5.01 21.67
N GLY A 139 -0.79 -5.08 20.37
CA GLY A 139 0.21 -4.98 19.30
C GLY A 139 0.94 -6.30 19.02
N LYS A 140 0.50 -7.41 19.62
CA LYS A 140 1.08 -8.73 19.37
C LYS A 140 0.54 -9.30 18.06
N LYS A 141 1.47 -9.70 17.19
CA LYS A 141 1.18 -10.42 15.96
C LYS A 141 1.27 -11.92 16.19
N GLU A 142 0.42 -12.67 15.53
CA GLU A 142 0.49 -14.12 15.45
C GLU A 142 0.59 -14.53 13.97
N VAL A 143 1.56 -15.38 13.65
CA VAL A 143 1.68 -15.90 12.27
C VAL A 143 0.81 -17.13 12.16
N LYS A 144 -0.32 -16.99 11.46
CA LYS A 144 -1.28 -18.08 11.30
C LYS A 144 -2.00 -18.04 9.95
N ASP A 145 -2.37 -19.22 9.47
CA ASP A 145 -3.27 -19.38 8.34
C ASP A 145 -4.72 -19.19 8.78
N GLY A 146 -5.59 -18.85 7.84
CA GLY A 146 -7.01 -18.66 8.11
C GLY A 146 -7.69 -17.67 7.17
N PRO A 147 -8.95 -17.31 7.46
CA PRO A 147 -9.65 -16.29 6.70
C PRO A 147 -8.97 -14.91 6.85
N PHE A 148 -9.20 -14.01 5.90
CA PHE A 148 -8.61 -12.65 5.94
C PHE A 148 -8.94 -11.90 7.24
N SER A 149 -10.07 -12.19 7.85
CA SER A 149 -10.47 -11.61 9.15
C SER A 149 -9.66 -12.13 10.33
N ASP A 150 -8.97 -13.28 10.19
CA ASP A 150 -8.27 -13.94 11.30
C ASP A 150 -7.00 -14.66 10.83
N CYS A 151 -6.22 -14.06 9.97
CA CYS A 151 -4.88 -14.51 9.59
C CYS A 151 -3.83 -13.51 10.07
N GLY A 152 -2.57 -13.93 10.17
CA GLY A 152 -1.50 -13.03 10.57
C GLY A 152 -0.18 -13.35 9.89
N PHE A 153 0.73 -12.37 9.87
CA PHE A 153 2.00 -12.42 9.15
C PHE A 153 3.19 -12.07 10.06
N GLU A 154 4.35 -12.62 9.74
CA GLU A 154 5.62 -12.15 10.30
C GLU A 154 5.97 -10.75 9.78
N GLY A 155 5.87 -10.58 8.49
CA GLY A 155 6.09 -9.32 7.78
C GLY A 155 6.26 -9.58 6.29
N PRO A 156 5.22 -9.37 5.48
CA PRO A 156 5.25 -9.67 4.05
C PRO A 156 6.25 -8.77 3.33
N VAL A 157 7.23 -9.36 2.64
CA VAL A 157 8.34 -8.62 2.02
C VAL A 157 8.36 -8.70 0.51
N TRP A 158 7.67 -9.68 -0.10
CA TRP A 158 7.62 -9.89 -1.53
C TRP A 158 6.30 -10.50 -1.93
N LEU A 159 5.67 -10.01 -3.00
CA LEU A 159 4.40 -10.50 -3.52
C LEU A 159 4.50 -10.81 -5.01
N LYS A 160 3.83 -11.86 -5.45
CA LYS A 160 3.73 -12.20 -6.87
C LYS A 160 2.38 -12.83 -7.17
N ILE A 161 1.62 -12.23 -8.08
CA ILE A 161 0.36 -12.80 -8.58
C ILE A 161 0.69 -14.02 -9.44
N ASP A 162 -0.08 -15.07 -9.28
CA ASP A 162 0.00 -16.26 -10.10
C ASP A 162 -0.45 -15.96 -11.53
N PRO A 163 0.41 -16.16 -12.55
CA PRO A 163 0.04 -15.86 -13.93
C PRO A 163 -1.08 -16.75 -14.47
N LYS A 164 -1.32 -17.93 -13.87
CA LYS A 164 -2.38 -18.88 -14.26
C LYS A 164 -3.66 -18.79 -13.43
N ASN A 165 -3.60 -18.16 -12.28
CA ASN A 165 -4.76 -17.93 -11.42
C ASN A 165 -4.62 -16.61 -10.66
N LYS A 166 -5.26 -15.57 -11.18
CA LYS A 166 -5.14 -14.20 -10.65
C LYS A 166 -5.66 -14.04 -9.22
N ASP A 167 -6.51 -14.96 -8.76
CA ASP A 167 -6.96 -14.98 -7.35
C ASP A 167 -5.89 -15.46 -6.38
N HIS A 168 -4.79 -16.02 -6.86
CA HIS A 168 -3.69 -16.47 -6.03
C HIS A 168 -2.52 -15.49 -6.04
N ILE A 169 -2.15 -15.00 -4.86
CA ILE A 169 -0.98 -14.14 -4.67
C ILE A 169 -0.03 -14.85 -3.73
N TYR A 170 1.11 -15.27 -4.27
CA TYR A 170 2.18 -15.87 -3.47
C TYR A 170 3.03 -14.77 -2.84
N LEU A 171 3.50 -15.01 -1.63
CA LEU A 171 4.33 -14.06 -0.92
C LEU A 171 5.43 -14.71 -0.10
N VAL A 172 6.52 -13.99 0.09
CA VAL A 172 7.52 -14.27 1.10
C VAL A 172 7.12 -13.54 2.37
N ASP A 173 6.86 -14.29 3.44
CA ASP A 173 6.50 -13.75 4.74
C ASP A 173 7.72 -13.77 5.68
N GLY A 174 8.19 -12.58 6.04
CA GLY A 174 9.48 -12.40 6.71
C GLY A 174 10.64 -12.87 5.83
N THR A 175 11.36 -13.86 6.27
CA THR A 175 12.36 -14.60 5.50
C THR A 175 12.21 -16.10 5.74
N VAL A 176 11.02 -16.49 6.23
CA VAL A 176 10.81 -17.80 6.89
C VAL A 176 9.78 -18.68 6.21
N SER A 177 8.86 -18.13 5.42
CA SER A 177 7.84 -18.93 4.76
C SER A 177 7.42 -18.35 3.40
N ILE A 178 6.93 -19.23 2.56
CA ILE A 178 6.17 -18.90 1.36
C ILE A 178 4.71 -19.14 1.70
N ARG A 179 3.88 -18.12 1.52
CA ARG A 179 2.45 -18.19 1.78
C ARG A 179 1.66 -17.78 0.54
N MET A 180 0.38 -18.07 0.54
CA MET A 180 -0.53 -17.75 -0.55
C MET A 180 -1.78 -17.06 0.01
N LEU A 181 -2.14 -15.95 -0.57
CA LEU A 181 -3.45 -15.33 -0.46
C LEU A 181 -4.35 -15.93 -1.54
N ASN A 182 -5.52 -16.38 -1.17
CA ASN A 182 -6.59 -16.71 -2.10
C ASN A 182 -7.66 -15.63 -2.00
N ILE A 183 -7.75 -14.78 -3.04
CA ILE A 183 -8.66 -13.63 -3.06
C ILE A 183 -10.11 -14.11 -3.16
N ALA A 184 -10.38 -15.13 -3.99
CA ALA A 184 -11.73 -15.66 -4.18
C ALA A 184 -12.35 -16.24 -2.89
N THR A 185 -11.53 -16.90 -2.06
CA THR A 185 -11.98 -17.49 -0.79
C THR A 185 -11.69 -16.63 0.43
N ALA A 186 -11.07 -15.46 0.23
CA ALA A 186 -10.62 -14.54 1.28
C ALA A 186 -9.83 -15.26 2.40
N SER A 187 -8.81 -16.04 2.02
CA SER A 187 -8.03 -16.86 2.95
C SER A 187 -6.53 -16.80 2.68
N VAL A 188 -5.76 -17.14 3.72
CA VAL A 188 -4.31 -17.26 3.68
C VAL A 188 -3.91 -18.69 4.05
N SER A 189 -2.97 -19.25 3.31
CA SER A 189 -2.40 -20.55 3.60
C SER A 189 -0.88 -20.54 3.46
N THR A 190 -0.21 -21.38 4.25
CA THR A 190 1.23 -21.62 4.13
C THR A 190 1.50 -22.65 3.05
N VAL A 191 2.26 -22.25 2.03
CA VAL A 191 2.72 -23.15 0.97
C VAL A 191 3.90 -23.97 1.47
N MET A 192 4.90 -23.26 2.06
CA MET A 192 6.13 -23.92 2.51
C MET A 192 6.89 -23.09 3.56
N GLN A 193 7.45 -23.77 4.55
CA GLN A 193 8.38 -23.16 5.51
C GLN A 193 9.82 -23.30 5.02
N LYS A 194 10.71 -22.38 5.40
CA LYS A 194 12.11 -22.40 4.96
C LYS A 194 12.84 -23.71 5.27
N GLY A 195 12.55 -24.34 6.39
CA GLY A 195 13.16 -25.62 6.77
C GLY A 195 12.78 -26.79 5.86
N GLN A 196 11.60 -26.75 5.22
CA GLN A 196 11.16 -27.76 4.26
C GLN A 196 11.91 -27.67 2.93
N GLY A 197 12.38 -26.48 2.56
CA GLY A 197 13.17 -26.21 1.35
C GLY A 197 14.66 -26.19 1.58
N ASN A 198 15.13 -26.42 2.80
CA ASN A 198 16.53 -26.26 3.20
C ASN A 198 17.07 -24.84 2.88
N TRP A 199 16.23 -23.84 3.08
CA TRP A 199 16.59 -22.44 2.86
C TRP A 199 17.04 -21.76 4.16
N THR A 200 17.97 -20.84 4.05
CA THR A 200 18.45 -20.04 5.19
C THR A 200 17.62 -18.75 5.30
N GLU A 201 17.49 -18.03 4.20
CA GLU A 201 16.82 -16.74 4.17
C GLU A 201 16.12 -16.53 2.82
N LEU A 202 14.79 -16.62 2.82
CA LEU A 202 13.98 -16.37 1.62
C LEU A 202 14.01 -14.87 1.27
N ARG A 203 14.21 -14.54 -0.01
CA ARG A 203 14.32 -13.14 -0.47
C ARG A 203 13.21 -12.73 -1.43
N CYS A 204 13.08 -13.43 -2.53
CA CYS A 204 12.04 -13.18 -3.50
C CYS A 204 11.52 -14.49 -4.11
N ILE A 205 10.38 -14.37 -4.75
CA ILE A 205 9.78 -15.42 -5.56
C ILE A 205 9.41 -14.85 -6.92
N ASN A 206 9.44 -15.70 -7.93
CA ASN A 206 8.94 -15.37 -9.26
C ASN A 206 8.37 -16.61 -9.93
N PHE A 207 7.62 -16.46 -11.01
CA PHE A 207 7.20 -17.58 -11.84
C PHE A 207 8.09 -17.69 -13.08
N THR A 208 8.29 -18.90 -13.56
CA THR A 208 8.78 -19.09 -14.93
C THR A 208 7.79 -18.46 -15.92
N MET A 209 8.25 -18.11 -17.12
CA MET A 209 7.46 -17.40 -18.13
C MET A 209 6.10 -18.08 -18.41
N GLY A 210 6.04 -19.40 -18.46
CA GLY A 210 4.77 -20.15 -18.60
C GLY A 210 3.95 -20.31 -17.36
N GLY A 211 4.44 -19.89 -16.17
CA GLY A 211 3.75 -20.07 -14.90
C GLY A 211 3.67 -21.50 -14.38
N ASP A 212 4.42 -22.42 -14.98
CA ASP A 212 4.41 -23.83 -14.59
C ASP A 212 5.26 -24.14 -13.36
N SER A 213 6.12 -23.20 -12.98
CA SER A 213 6.96 -23.34 -11.81
C SER A 213 7.11 -22.01 -11.07
N LEU A 214 7.22 -22.12 -9.75
CA LEU A 214 7.59 -21.03 -8.86
C LEU A 214 9.10 -21.11 -8.59
N LEU A 215 9.78 -20.02 -8.76
CA LEU A 215 11.19 -19.82 -8.43
C LEU A 215 11.31 -19.17 -7.07
N VAL A 216 12.28 -19.61 -6.30
CA VAL A 216 12.51 -19.11 -4.95
C VAL A 216 13.97 -18.76 -4.78
N SER A 217 14.27 -17.51 -4.46
CA SER A 217 15.63 -17.08 -4.14
C SER A 217 15.92 -17.27 -2.66
N ASN A 218 17.13 -17.76 -2.37
CA ASN A 218 17.62 -18.03 -1.04
C ASN A 218 18.97 -17.38 -0.82
N GLN A 219 19.08 -16.59 0.25
CA GLN A 219 20.35 -15.98 0.66
C GLN A 219 21.02 -16.85 1.71
N GLN A 220 22.25 -17.28 1.45
CA GLN A 220 23.10 -17.95 2.43
C GLN A 220 24.58 -17.69 2.12
N ASP A 221 25.46 -18.01 3.08
CA ASP A 221 26.86 -17.58 3.03
C ASP A 221 27.82 -18.56 2.38
N ALA A 222 27.43 -19.79 2.11
CA ALA A 222 28.27 -20.77 1.42
C ALA A 222 28.26 -20.57 -0.10
N ASN A 223 29.40 -20.80 -0.74
CA ASN A 223 29.54 -20.62 -2.20
C ASN A 223 28.81 -21.71 -3.00
N ASP A 224 28.69 -22.90 -2.44
CA ASP A 224 28.04 -24.09 -3.00
C ASP A 224 26.59 -24.24 -2.55
N ALA A 225 26.06 -23.20 -1.95
CA ALA A 225 24.71 -23.19 -1.43
C ALA A 225 23.65 -22.92 -2.52
N THR A 226 22.51 -23.57 -2.41
CA THR A 226 21.39 -23.35 -3.30
C THR A 226 20.95 -21.88 -3.26
N ALA A 227 21.14 -21.20 -4.38
CA ALA A 227 20.78 -19.80 -4.55
C ALA A 227 19.35 -19.63 -5.07
N VAL A 228 18.95 -20.44 -6.04
CA VAL A 228 17.59 -20.48 -6.57
C VAL A 228 17.12 -21.93 -6.63
N SER A 229 15.90 -22.13 -6.13
CA SER A 229 15.16 -23.40 -6.29
C SER A 229 13.98 -23.20 -7.22
N VAL A 230 13.65 -24.25 -7.98
CA VAL A 230 12.41 -24.34 -8.76
C VAL A 230 11.43 -25.30 -8.09
N MET A 231 10.16 -24.92 -8.05
CA MET A 231 9.06 -25.70 -7.50
C MET A 231 7.97 -25.86 -8.55
N ALA A 232 7.73 -27.07 -9.02
CA ALA A 232 6.75 -27.33 -10.06
C ALA A 232 5.31 -27.19 -9.54
N ARG A 233 4.44 -26.58 -10.34
CA ARG A 233 3.00 -26.48 -10.08
C ARG A 233 2.35 -27.86 -9.95
N ALA A 234 2.79 -28.83 -10.78
CA ALA A 234 2.30 -30.21 -10.75
C ALA A 234 2.49 -30.91 -9.39
N ASN A 235 3.34 -30.36 -8.52
CA ASN A 235 3.58 -30.83 -7.15
C ASN A 235 3.07 -29.84 -6.10
N ASP A 236 2.10 -28.99 -6.44
CA ASP A 236 1.57 -27.91 -5.56
C ASP A 236 2.68 -27.03 -4.96
N PHE A 237 3.78 -26.85 -5.70
CA PHE A 237 4.96 -26.11 -5.26
C PHE A 237 5.61 -26.63 -3.97
N LYS A 238 5.53 -27.95 -3.69
CA LYS A 238 6.00 -28.54 -2.43
C LYS A 238 7.35 -29.22 -2.48
N ARG A 239 7.97 -29.38 -3.66
CA ARG A 239 9.23 -30.09 -3.85
C ARG A 239 10.28 -29.21 -4.52
N PRO A 240 10.98 -28.36 -3.75
CA PRO A 240 12.02 -27.49 -4.30
C PRO A 240 13.17 -28.31 -4.86
N GLN A 241 13.57 -27.98 -6.08
CA GLN A 241 14.76 -28.54 -6.75
C GLN A 241 15.78 -27.43 -6.93
N PRO A 242 17.05 -27.61 -6.54
CA PRO A 242 18.10 -26.63 -6.79
C PRO A 242 18.32 -26.40 -8.29
N VAL A 243 18.48 -25.13 -8.68
CA VAL A 243 18.77 -24.74 -10.07
C VAL A 243 20.17 -24.15 -10.18
N VAL A 244 20.48 -23.19 -9.34
CA VAL A 244 21.78 -22.53 -9.32
C VAL A 244 22.34 -22.43 -7.91
N TYR A 245 23.65 -22.36 -7.82
CA TYR A 245 24.41 -22.21 -6.58
C TYR A 245 25.18 -20.91 -6.59
N SER A 246 25.03 -20.09 -5.57
CA SER A 246 25.70 -18.83 -5.45
C SER A 246 25.66 -18.33 -4.00
N ARG A 247 26.69 -17.59 -3.63
CA ARG A 247 26.75 -16.98 -2.30
C ARG A 247 25.87 -15.72 -2.22
N ARG A 248 24.99 -15.63 -1.22
CA ARG A 248 24.16 -14.47 -0.90
C ARG A 248 23.31 -13.99 -2.08
N ASN A 249 22.62 -14.92 -2.73
CA ASN A 249 21.65 -14.55 -3.77
C ASN A 249 20.41 -13.88 -3.17
N ALA A 250 19.86 -12.92 -3.88
CA ALA A 250 18.61 -12.25 -3.50
C ALA A 250 17.57 -12.24 -4.63
N ASP A 251 17.94 -12.56 -5.85
CA ASP A 251 17.08 -12.39 -7.03
C ASP A 251 16.86 -13.71 -7.80
N CYS A 252 15.72 -13.80 -8.50
CA CYS A 252 15.38 -14.85 -9.45
C CYS A 252 14.43 -14.29 -10.53
N SER A 253 14.83 -13.18 -11.16
CA SER A 253 14.02 -12.48 -12.15
C SER A 253 13.97 -13.23 -13.47
N ILE A 254 12.83 -13.14 -14.16
CA ILE A 254 12.60 -13.77 -15.45
C ILE A 254 12.42 -12.71 -16.52
N HIS A 255 13.14 -12.84 -17.63
CA HIS A 255 12.92 -12.02 -18.81
C HIS A 255 11.57 -12.36 -19.44
N PRO A 256 10.67 -11.37 -19.65
CA PRO A 256 9.26 -11.63 -19.97
C PRO A 256 9.04 -12.22 -21.37
N VAL A 257 10.00 -12.08 -22.28
CA VAL A 257 9.84 -12.50 -23.68
C VAL A 257 10.56 -13.80 -23.97
N ASN A 258 11.79 -13.99 -23.48
CA ASN A 258 12.60 -15.19 -23.79
C ASN A 258 12.71 -16.18 -22.64
N GLY A 259 12.24 -15.82 -21.44
CA GLY A 259 12.18 -16.71 -20.27
C GLY A 259 13.51 -16.94 -19.57
N GLU A 260 14.59 -16.29 -19.97
CA GLU A 260 15.88 -16.38 -19.28
C GLU A 260 15.77 -15.96 -17.82
N MET A 261 16.46 -16.65 -16.92
CA MET A 261 16.50 -16.30 -15.52
C MET A 261 17.75 -15.47 -15.21
N TYR A 262 17.53 -14.41 -14.45
CA TYR A 262 18.61 -13.57 -13.90
C TYR A 262 18.65 -13.74 -12.39
N TYR A 263 19.86 -13.85 -11.86
CA TYR A 263 20.11 -13.96 -10.43
C TYR A 263 21.39 -13.22 -10.06
N ASN A 264 21.65 -13.06 -8.79
CA ASN A 264 22.78 -12.25 -8.35
C ASN A 264 23.63 -12.90 -7.27
N SER A 265 24.77 -12.27 -6.98
CA SER A 265 25.55 -12.51 -5.77
C SER A 265 25.73 -11.19 -5.04
N ARG A 266 25.02 -10.98 -3.93
CA ARG A 266 25.22 -9.80 -3.09
C ARG A 266 26.67 -9.65 -2.63
N ASN A 267 27.36 -10.77 -2.39
CA ASN A 267 28.75 -10.75 -1.90
C ASN A 267 29.72 -10.04 -2.85
N SER A 268 29.60 -10.30 -4.18
CA SER A 268 30.45 -9.68 -5.20
C SER A 268 29.76 -8.48 -5.90
N GLY A 269 28.45 -8.37 -5.82
CA GLY A 269 27.66 -7.40 -6.58
C GLY A 269 27.42 -7.82 -8.04
N ASP A 270 27.67 -9.08 -8.38
CA ASP A 270 27.59 -9.60 -9.73
C ASP A 270 26.16 -9.99 -10.13
N LEU A 271 25.84 -9.75 -11.39
CA LEU A 271 24.66 -10.22 -12.09
C LEU A 271 25.01 -11.41 -12.97
N PHE A 272 24.16 -12.43 -12.92
CA PHE A 272 24.29 -13.65 -13.70
C PHE A 272 23.03 -13.88 -14.52
N ARG A 273 23.19 -14.53 -15.68
CA ARG A 273 22.12 -15.10 -16.51
C ARG A 273 22.21 -16.62 -16.45
N TYR A 274 21.04 -17.26 -16.35
CA TYR A 274 20.91 -18.71 -16.43
C TYR A 274 20.12 -19.10 -17.67
N ASP A 275 20.72 -19.98 -18.47
CA ASP A 275 20.13 -20.55 -19.67
C ASP A 275 19.50 -21.92 -19.33
N TRP A 276 18.18 -22.00 -19.43
CA TRP A 276 17.42 -23.22 -19.15
C TRP A 276 17.72 -24.35 -20.14
N ALA A 277 18.06 -24.04 -21.40
CA ALA A 277 18.31 -25.04 -22.43
C ALA A 277 19.64 -25.79 -22.19
N THR A 278 20.62 -25.08 -21.68
CA THR A 278 21.96 -25.65 -21.43
C THR A 278 22.22 -25.97 -19.97
N GLY A 279 21.39 -25.45 -19.06
CA GLY A 279 21.59 -25.56 -17.61
C GLY A 279 22.83 -24.80 -17.11
N LYS A 280 23.31 -23.81 -17.86
CA LYS A 280 24.52 -23.06 -17.52
C LYS A 280 24.26 -21.65 -17.07
N SER A 281 25.09 -21.21 -16.15
CA SER A 281 25.13 -19.84 -15.68
C SER A 281 26.29 -19.08 -16.32
N GLU A 282 26.01 -17.84 -16.69
CA GLU A 282 27.00 -16.89 -17.21
C GLU A 282 27.04 -15.66 -16.31
N ARG A 283 28.25 -15.26 -15.90
CA ARG A 283 28.45 -13.98 -15.21
C ARG A 283 28.45 -12.87 -16.24
N LEU A 284 27.57 -11.91 -16.12
CA LEU A 284 27.51 -10.76 -17.03
C LEU A 284 28.47 -9.65 -16.59
N TYR A 285 28.18 -9.02 -15.48
CA TYR A 285 29.02 -7.92 -14.95
C TYR A 285 28.73 -7.67 -13.46
N THR A 286 29.54 -6.81 -12.85
CA THR A 286 29.31 -6.30 -11.49
C THR A 286 28.41 -5.06 -11.59
N VAL A 287 27.18 -5.13 -11.06
CA VAL A 287 26.20 -4.02 -11.06
C VAL A 287 26.73 -2.87 -10.17
N LYS A 288 27.18 -3.21 -8.99
CA LYS A 288 27.87 -2.33 -8.04
C LYS A 288 28.90 -3.15 -7.28
N ASN A 289 29.74 -2.48 -6.50
CA ASN A 289 30.77 -3.11 -5.67
C ASN A 289 30.18 -4.12 -4.65
N ARG A 290 31.05 -4.80 -3.94
CA ARG A 290 30.71 -5.82 -2.92
C ARG A 290 29.60 -5.39 -1.95
N GLU A 291 28.89 -6.38 -1.40
CA GLU A 291 27.78 -6.23 -0.45
C GLU A 291 26.59 -5.46 -1.02
N CYS A 292 26.37 -5.58 -2.34
CA CYS A 292 25.29 -4.91 -3.05
C CYS A 292 24.04 -5.79 -3.11
N LEU A 293 23.04 -5.47 -2.33
CA LEU A 293 21.70 -6.06 -2.41
C LEU A 293 20.92 -5.35 -3.53
N PHE A 294 20.44 -6.11 -4.51
CA PHE A 294 19.65 -5.56 -5.61
C PHE A 294 18.68 -6.59 -6.20
N TRP A 295 17.66 -6.10 -6.93
CA TRP A 295 16.71 -6.89 -7.70
C TRP A 295 16.50 -6.31 -9.08
N VAL A 296 16.25 -7.19 -10.05
CA VAL A 296 16.02 -6.84 -11.47
C VAL A 296 14.54 -6.93 -11.78
N PHE A 297 13.99 -5.91 -12.41
CA PHE A 297 12.60 -5.84 -12.86
C PHE A 297 12.57 -5.53 -14.34
N PHE A 298 12.25 -6.52 -15.15
CA PHE A 298 12.15 -6.33 -16.58
C PHE A 298 10.90 -5.56 -16.96
N HIS A 299 11.09 -4.61 -17.90
CA HIS A 299 9.97 -3.98 -18.59
C HIS A 299 9.16 -5.05 -19.35
N PRO A 300 7.82 -4.93 -19.48
CA PRO A 300 6.98 -5.91 -20.16
C PRO A 300 7.40 -6.21 -21.62
N SER A 301 7.99 -5.24 -22.34
CA SER A 301 8.54 -5.46 -23.68
C SER A 301 9.82 -6.32 -23.69
N GLY A 302 10.52 -6.41 -22.58
CA GLY A 302 11.84 -7.06 -22.48
C GLY A 302 13.02 -6.17 -22.91
N ASP A 303 12.80 -4.96 -23.42
CA ASP A 303 13.86 -4.11 -23.99
C ASP A 303 14.80 -3.51 -22.95
N TYR A 304 14.38 -3.45 -21.70
CA TYR A 304 15.20 -2.96 -20.60
C TYR A 304 14.73 -3.51 -19.24
N ALA A 305 15.53 -3.28 -18.23
CA ALA A 305 15.16 -3.57 -16.85
C ALA A 305 15.53 -2.41 -15.92
N TYR A 306 14.73 -2.23 -14.86
CA TYR A 306 15.15 -1.46 -13.70
C TYR A 306 15.78 -2.36 -12.67
N ILE A 307 16.81 -1.84 -12.01
CA ILE A 307 17.53 -2.52 -10.93
C ILE A 307 17.41 -1.66 -9.68
N THR A 308 16.62 -2.12 -8.70
CA THR A 308 16.52 -1.44 -7.42
C THR A 308 17.69 -1.81 -6.52
N ILE A 309 18.33 -0.81 -5.91
CA ILE A 309 19.48 -1.00 -5.03
C ILE A 309 19.22 -0.30 -3.70
N PRO A 310 18.47 -0.92 -2.75
CA PRO A 310 18.07 -0.29 -1.50
C PRO A 310 19.23 0.28 -0.69
N PRO A 311 20.36 -0.44 -0.47
CA PRO A 311 21.44 0.10 0.33
C PRO A 311 22.10 1.33 -0.31
N LYS A 312 21.95 1.52 -1.61
CA LYS A 312 22.51 2.67 -2.35
C LYS A 312 21.50 3.80 -2.57
N LYS A 313 20.22 3.60 -2.28
CA LYS A 313 19.15 4.61 -2.46
C LYS A 313 18.94 5.03 -3.91
N ILE A 314 19.15 4.11 -4.85
CA ILE A 314 19.04 4.36 -6.29
C ILE A 314 18.24 3.26 -6.99
N ILE A 315 17.73 3.62 -8.15
CA ILE A 315 17.27 2.70 -9.20
C ILE A 315 18.16 2.92 -10.42
N MET A 316 18.68 1.83 -10.98
CA MET A 316 19.44 1.85 -12.22
C MET A 316 18.59 1.34 -13.37
N LYS A 317 18.92 1.72 -14.61
CA LYS A 317 18.33 1.20 -15.85
C LYS A 317 19.41 0.48 -16.65
N ALA A 318 19.08 -0.72 -17.12
CA ALA A 318 19.90 -1.54 -17.99
C ALA A 318 19.12 -1.87 -19.26
N GLU A 319 19.63 -1.47 -20.42
CA GLU A 319 19.06 -1.84 -21.72
C GLU A 319 19.33 -3.33 -22.01
N TYR A 320 18.40 -3.99 -22.69
CA TYR A 320 18.60 -5.36 -23.13
C TYR A 320 19.21 -5.39 -24.52
N ASP A 321 20.26 -6.21 -24.69
CA ASP A 321 20.93 -6.48 -25.95
C ASP A 321 20.33 -7.72 -26.60
N TRP A 322 19.47 -7.54 -27.58
CA TRP A 322 18.79 -8.63 -28.27
C TRP A 322 19.73 -9.50 -29.12
N GLU A 323 20.82 -8.92 -29.62
CA GLU A 323 21.82 -9.65 -30.40
C GLU A 323 22.60 -10.63 -29.52
N ASN A 324 23.09 -10.14 -28.37
CA ASN A 324 23.88 -10.94 -27.42
C ASN A 324 23.00 -11.58 -26.33
N LYS A 325 21.69 -11.32 -26.33
CA LYS A 325 20.69 -11.82 -25.35
C LYS A 325 21.12 -11.61 -23.92
N GLN A 326 21.42 -10.37 -23.54
CA GLN A 326 21.87 -10.04 -22.20
C GLN A 326 21.57 -8.59 -21.81
N LEU A 327 21.46 -8.31 -20.51
CA LEU A 327 21.41 -6.94 -20.00
C LEU A 327 22.78 -6.27 -20.16
N LYS A 328 22.80 -5.06 -20.77
CA LYS A 328 23.97 -4.19 -20.81
C LYS A 328 24.27 -3.61 -19.42
N PRO A 329 25.50 -3.12 -19.20
CA PRO A 329 25.85 -2.44 -17.94
C PRO A 329 24.87 -1.32 -17.61
N ALA A 330 24.36 -1.32 -16.38
CA ALA A 330 23.31 -0.41 -15.91
C ALA A 330 23.87 0.97 -15.54
N ASN A 331 23.08 2.02 -15.78
CA ASN A 331 23.34 3.38 -15.34
C ASN A 331 22.32 3.84 -14.29
N ILE A 332 22.70 4.80 -13.42
CA ILE A 332 21.77 5.38 -12.46
C ILE A 332 20.64 6.08 -13.23
N PHE A 333 19.41 5.66 -12.94
CA PHE A 333 18.21 6.21 -13.56
C PHE A 333 17.55 7.25 -12.66
N CYS A 334 17.37 6.93 -11.37
CA CYS A 334 16.89 7.89 -10.38
C CYS A 334 17.40 7.60 -8.97
N GLY A 335 17.31 8.61 -8.11
CA GLY A 335 17.89 8.60 -6.77
C GLY A 335 19.35 9.07 -6.77
N LEU A 336 19.85 9.50 -5.61
CA LEU A 336 21.23 9.90 -5.43
C LEU A 336 21.92 8.91 -4.49
N GLU A 337 23.02 8.30 -4.97
CA GLU A 337 23.72 7.26 -4.23
C GLU A 337 24.14 7.71 -2.83
N GLY A 338 23.73 6.94 -1.82
CA GLY A 338 24.00 7.21 -0.41
C GLY A 338 23.12 8.30 0.23
N ALA A 339 22.33 9.04 -0.54
CA ALA A 339 21.50 10.11 -0.02
C ALA A 339 20.05 9.64 0.23
N GLN A 340 19.77 9.25 1.46
CA GLN A 340 18.45 8.82 1.89
C GLN A 340 17.48 10.00 1.95
N GLY A 341 16.24 9.78 1.50
CA GLY A 341 15.16 10.77 1.60
C GLY A 341 13.86 10.30 0.96
N SER A 342 12.96 11.24 0.76
CA SER A 342 11.66 10.98 0.13
C SER A 342 11.24 12.12 -0.81
N THR A 343 12.20 12.91 -1.28
CA THR A 343 11.93 14.05 -2.18
C THR A 343 11.60 13.52 -3.56
N ASP A 344 10.49 13.99 -4.11
CA ASP A 344 10.12 13.77 -5.50
C ASP A 344 11.00 14.62 -6.43
N GLY A 345 11.21 14.17 -7.66
CA GLY A 345 12.04 14.89 -8.63
C GLY A 345 12.52 14.02 -9.77
N GLN A 346 13.22 14.61 -10.72
CA GLN A 346 13.74 13.88 -11.89
C GLN A 346 15.17 13.39 -11.65
N GLY A 347 15.42 12.14 -12.02
CA GLY A 347 16.75 11.54 -12.01
C GLY A 347 17.41 11.63 -10.63
N THR A 348 18.63 12.13 -10.59
CA THR A 348 19.41 12.28 -9.34
C THR A 348 18.95 13.42 -8.43
N ASN A 349 17.95 14.22 -8.82
CA ASN A 349 17.31 15.19 -7.93
C ASN A 349 16.33 14.53 -6.96
N ALA A 350 15.80 13.35 -7.31
CA ALA A 350 15.00 12.56 -6.40
C ALA A 350 15.82 12.02 -5.23
N ARG A 351 15.19 11.82 -4.08
CA ARG A 351 15.76 11.11 -2.93
C ARG A 351 14.89 9.90 -2.62
N LEU A 352 15.54 8.74 -2.53
CA LEU A 352 14.87 7.48 -2.23
C LEU A 352 15.21 7.03 -0.80
N GLY A 353 14.27 6.35 -0.15
CA GLY A 353 14.48 5.77 1.16
C GLY A 353 15.23 4.43 1.05
N ASN A 354 14.55 3.43 0.56
CA ASN A 354 15.05 2.08 0.28
C ASN A 354 14.13 1.46 -0.78
N PRO A 355 14.38 1.65 -2.08
CA PRO A 355 13.53 1.09 -3.13
C PRO A 355 13.65 -0.44 -3.14
N TYR A 356 12.58 -1.14 -2.78
CA TYR A 356 12.51 -2.60 -2.71
C TYR A 356 11.87 -3.20 -3.95
N GLN A 357 10.81 -3.99 -3.76
CA GLN A 357 10.06 -4.59 -4.87
C GLN A 357 9.32 -3.53 -5.66
N GLY A 358 9.27 -3.72 -6.98
CA GLY A 358 8.48 -2.92 -7.88
C GLY A 358 7.75 -3.73 -8.95
N CYS A 359 6.85 -3.06 -9.66
CA CYS A 359 6.13 -3.60 -10.80
C CYS A 359 5.84 -2.51 -11.83
N PHE A 360 5.86 -2.88 -13.10
CA PHE A 360 5.42 -2.01 -14.18
C PHE A 360 3.90 -2.00 -14.24
N VAL A 361 3.33 -0.81 -14.38
CA VAL A 361 1.89 -0.59 -14.51
C VAL A 361 1.62 0.28 -15.72
N LYS A 362 0.74 -0.19 -16.59
CA LYS A 362 0.35 0.53 -17.79
C LYS A 362 -0.39 1.82 -17.43
N ASN A 363 0.04 2.93 -17.99
CA ASN A 363 -0.58 4.22 -17.82
C ASN A 363 -1.52 4.50 -19.00
N GLU A 364 -2.83 4.47 -18.75
CA GLU A 364 -3.86 4.65 -19.76
C GLU A 364 -3.78 6.03 -20.45
N GLN A 365 -3.25 7.04 -19.77
CA GLN A 365 -3.08 8.36 -20.39
C GLN A 365 -1.97 8.33 -21.44
N TYR A 366 -0.84 7.64 -21.16
CA TYR A 366 0.26 7.48 -22.13
C TYR A 366 -0.21 6.71 -23.37
N VAL A 367 -1.09 5.71 -23.20
CA VAL A 367 -1.70 5.00 -24.32
C VAL A 367 -2.51 5.94 -25.19
N LYS A 368 -3.35 6.79 -24.59
CA LYS A 368 -4.16 7.79 -25.31
C LYS A 368 -3.30 8.83 -26.02
N GLU A 369 -2.16 9.16 -25.46
CA GLU A 369 -1.17 10.08 -26.03
C GLU A 369 -0.34 9.44 -27.15
N GLY A 370 -0.43 8.11 -27.33
CA GLY A 370 0.36 7.36 -28.31
C GLY A 370 1.85 7.32 -28.02
N ARG A 371 2.22 7.32 -26.72
CA ARG A 371 3.63 7.30 -26.32
C ARG A 371 4.25 5.93 -26.62
N GLU A 372 5.55 5.90 -26.90
CA GLU A 372 6.31 4.68 -27.17
C GLU A 372 6.38 3.80 -25.90
N ASP A 373 6.75 4.39 -24.78
CA ASP A 373 6.72 3.71 -23.50
C ASP A 373 5.49 4.18 -22.69
N VAL A 374 4.64 3.22 -22.34
CA VAL A 374 3.36 3.47 -21.68
C VAL A 374 3.32 2.98 -20.24
N TYR A 375 4.47 2.64 -19.65
CA TYR A 375 4.51 2.06 -18.31
C TYR A 375 5.22 2.96 -17.30
N ASP A 376 4.56 3.19 -16.17
CA ASP A 376 5.23 3.68 -14.96
C ASP A 376 5.73 2.49 -14.13
N PHE A 377 6.86 2.66 -13.45
CA PHE A 377 7.38 1.65 -12.52
C PHE A 377 7.06 2.04 -11.09
N TYR A 378 6.10 1.32 -10.49
CA TYR A 378 5.72 1.50 -9.08
C TYR A 378 6.61 0.66 -8.19
N PHE A 379 7.01 1.20 -7.04
CA PHE A 379 7.87 0.50 -6.09
C PHE A 379 7.57 0.85 -4.64
N ALA A 380 7.81 -0.13 -3.76
CA ALA A 380 7.76 0.07 -2.32
C ALA A 380 9.07 0.74 -1.87
N ASP A 381 8.97 1.92 -1.28
CA ASP A 381 10.10 2.65 -0.73
C ASP A 381 10.11 2.54 0.79
N GLU A 382 10.86 1.57 1.30
CA GLU A 382 10.79 1.10 2.69
C GLU A 382 10.96 2.24 3.70
N TYR A 383 12.05 2.99 3.62
CA TYR A 383 12.34 4.05 4.60
C TYR A 383 11.65 5.39 4.28
N ALA A 384 11.09 5.53 3.09
CA ALA A 384 10.18 6.61 2.81
C ALA A 384 8.77 6.35 3.39
N HIS A 385 8.48 5.11 3.81
CA HIS A 385 7.16 4.68 4.29
C HIS A 385 6.05 4.95 3.26
N ALA A 386 6.35 4.71 1.99
CA ALA A 386 5.50 5.10 0.87
C ALA A 386 5.55 4.09 -0.28
N ILE A 387 4.53 4.13 -1.10
CA ILE A 387 4.55 3.61 -2.46
C ILE A 387 4.83 4.78 -3.38
N ARG A 388 5.83 4.61 -4.24
CA ARG A 388 6.28 5.63 -5.20
C ARG A 388 6.31 5.04 -6.60
N TYR A 389 6.39 5.90 -7.60
CA TYR A 389 6.60 5.46 -8.98
C TYR A 389 7.61 6.36 -9.70
N VAL A 390 8.21 5.82 -10.74
CA VAL A 390 9.08 6.55 -11.66
C VAL A 390 8.55 6.41 -13.07
N THR A 391 8.47 7.54 -13.79
CA THR A 391 8.02 7.59 -15.19
C THR A 391 9.15 7.16 -16.13
N PRO A 392 8.86 6.84 -17.41
CA PRO A 392 9.89 6.54 -18.41
C PRO A 392 10.97 7.62 -18.56
N GLU A 393 10.64 8.88 -18.27
CA GLU A 393 11.55 10.03 -18.31
C GLU A 393 12.36 10.23 -17.02
N GLY A 394 12.16 9.35 -16.01
CA GLY A 394 12.91 9.38 -14.75
C GLY A 394 12.35 10.34 -13.70
N PHE A 395 11.10 10.82 -13.83
CA PHE A 395 10.45 11.58 -12.76
C PHE A 395 9.92 10.64 -11.69
N VAL A 396 10.36 10.83 -10.45
CA VAL A 396 9.90 10.09 -9.28
C VAL A 396 8.82 10.87 -8.57
N TYR A 397 7.71 10.20 -8.27
CA TYR A 397 6.58 10.74 -7.51
C TYR A 397 6.19 9.84 -6.36
N THR A 398 5.70 10.44 -5.28
CA THR A 398 5.09 9.69 -4.18
C THR A 398 3.61 9.45 -4.50
N TYR A 399 3.24 8.17 -4.67
CA TYR A 399 1.87 7.76 -5.02
C TYR A 399 0.98 7.66 -3.80
N ALA A 400 1.38 6.91 -2.78
CA ALA A 400 0.58 6.70 -1.58
C ALA A 400 1.46 6.62 -0.32
N GLY A 401 0.86 6.97 0.81
CA GLY A 401 1.55 6.98 2.10
C GLY A 401 2.01 8.38 2.51
N ARG A 402 2.61 8.47 3.71
CA ARG A 402 3.07 9.72 4.32
C ARG A 402 1.93 10.72 4.55
N GLY A 403 0.73 10.22 4.89
CA GLY A 403 -0.42 11.06 5.24
C GLY A 403 -0.06 12.11 6.28
N SER A 404 -0.70 13.27 6.23
CA SER A 404 -0.38 14.44 7.06
C SER A 404 1.03 14.99 6.81
N GLN A 405 1.51 14.92 5.59
CA GLN A 405 2.83 15.44 5.20
C GLN A 405 2.94 16.93 5.57
N GLY A 406 4.03 17.29 6.26
CA GLY A 406 4.28 18.64 6.77
C GLY A 406 3.73 18.90 8.17
N ILE A 407 2.84 18.04 8.70
CA ILE A 407 2.30 18.16 10.07
C ILE A 407 3.07 17.24 11.02
N ASP A 408 3.53 16.09 10.53
CA ASP A 408 4.17 15.06 11.33
C ASP A 408 5.56 14.73 10.77
N SER A 409 6.58 14.86 11.60
CA SER A 409 7.97 14.50 11.25
C SER A 409 8.16 12.99 11.06
N ASN A 410 7.25 12.16 11.60
CA ASN A 410 7.28 10.71 11.48
C ASN A 410 6.13 10.20 10.62
N PRO A 411 6.36 10.00 9.30
CA PRO A 411 5.31 9.61 8.37
C PRO A 411 4.91 8.13 8.43
N GLN A 412 5.59 7.33 9.24
CA GLN A 412 5.27 5.90 9.40
C GLN A 412 3.98 5.72 10.21
N GLY A 413 3.27 4.65 9.96
CA GLY A 413 2.09 4.32 10.73
C GLY A 413 1.21 3.28 10.06
N TYR A 414 0.01 3.11 10.63
CA TYR A 414 -1.03 2.25 10.11
C TYR A 414 -2.33 3.06 10.02
N VAL A 415 -2.58 3.62 8.84
CA VAL A 415 -3.81 4.37 8.54
C VAL A 415 -4.26 4.02 7.13
N ASP A 416 -5.54 3.69 6.99
CA ASP A 416 -6.24 3.54 5.71
C ASP A 416 -6.84 4.89 5.27
N GLY A 417 -7.17 5.04 4.00
CA GLY A 417 -7.88 6.21 3.47
C GLY A 417 -7.22 6.83 2.24
N ASP A 418 -7.39 8.14 2.07
CA ASP A 418 -6.84 8.89 0.94
C ASP A 418 -5.35 8.66 0.77
N LEU A 419 -4.92 8.48 -0.49
CA LEU A 419 -3.55 8.08 -0.81
C LEU A 419 -2.48 8.96 -0.17
N ARG A 420 -2.69 10.28 -0.16
CA ARG A 420 -1.70 11.28 0.23
C ARG A 420 -2.06 12.06 1.49
N GLN A 421 -3.34 12.17 1.82
CA GLN A 421 -3.80 12.96 2.95
C GLN A 421 -3.87 12.15 4.25
N GLU A 422 -4.20 10.85 4.15
CA GLU A 422 -4.46 10.02 5.32
C GLU A 422 -3.55 8.80 5.40
N ALA A 423 -3.37 8.07 4.30
CA ALA A 423 -2.74 6.76 4.29
C ALA A 423 -1.33 6.77 4.85
N ARG A 424 -1.03 5.79 5.73
CA ARG A 424 0.31 5.56 6.27
C ARG A 424 0.68 4.09 6.15
N PHE A 425 1.94 3.87 5.83
CA PHE A 425 2.59 2.57 5.84
C PHE A 425 3.73 2.55 6.85
N LYS A 426 4.21 1.37 7.20
CA LYS A 426 5.40 1.19 8.00
C LYS A 426 6.35 0.20 7.34
N ASN A 427 7.44 0.72 6.76
CA ASN A 427 8.44 -0.09 6.06
C ASN A 427 7.83 -1.04 5.00
N PRO A 428 7.03 -0.55 4.03
CA PRO A 428 6.49 -1.39 2.97
C PRO A 428 7.64 -1.94 2.12
N ARG A 429 7.57 -3.22 1.73
CA ARG A 429 8.60 -3.86 0.90
C ARG A 429 8.04 -4.56 -0.31
N GLY A 430 6.93 -5.26 -0.15
CA GLY A 430 6.28 -6.00 -1.23
C GLY A 430 5.30 -5.14 -2.00
N ILE A 431 5.24 -5.29 -3.32
CA ILE A 431 4.22 -4.70 -4.18
C ILE A 431 3.98 -5.57 -5.41
N THR A 432 2.73 -5.76 -5.76
CA THR A 432 2.32 -6.34 -7.04
C THR A 432 1.03 -5.69 -7.50
N TYR A 433 0.76 -5.73 -8.80
CA TYR A 433 -0.41 -5.09 -9.39
C TYR A 433 -1.24 -6.09 -10.18
N ASP A 434 -2.52 -6.09 -9.93
CA ASP A 434 -3.54 -6.80 -10.70
C ASP A 434 -4.12 -5.83 -11.74
N GLU A 435 -3.77 -6.06 -13.01
CA GLU A 435 -4.19 -5.19 -14.12
C GLU A 435 -5.70 -5.33 -14.41
N GLU A 436 -6.27 -6.51 -14.21
CA GLU A 436 -7.68 -6.78 -14.45
C GLU A 436 -8.56 -6.06 -13.42
N ASN A 437 -8.24 -6.19 -12.14
CA ASN A 437 -8.97 -5.56 -11.05
C ASN A 437 -8.42 -4.17 -10.67
N LYS A 438 -7.42 -3.66 -11.38
CA LYS A 438 -6.74 -2.37 -11.13
C LYS A 438 -6.36 -2.17 -9.67
N THR A 439 -5.88 -3.23 -9.04
CA THR A 439 -5.59 -3.29 -7.61
C THR A 439 -4.11 -3.52 -7.34
N PHE A 440 -3.50 -2.64 -6.55
CA PHE A 440 -2.19 -2.94 -5.95
C PHE A 440 -2.37 -3.74 -4.67
N TYR A 441 -1.56 -4.76 -4.49
CA TYR A 441 -1.38 -5.48 -3.23
C TYR A 441 0.00 -5.13 -2.66
N ILE A 442 0.03 -4.73 -1.39
CA ILE A 442 1.21 -4.18 -0.74
C ILE A 442 1.54 -4.96 0.51
N GLY A 443 2.76 -5.46 0.59
CA GLY A 443 3.33 -6.02 1.82
C GLY A 443 3.81 -4.90 2.74
N ASP A 444 2.95 -4.49 3.67
CA ASP A 444 3.24 -3.48 4.69
C ASP A 444 3.97 -4.14 5.86
N LYS A 445 5.25 -4.46 5.61
CA LYS A 445 6.09 -5.32 6.44
C LYS A 445 6.09 -4.91 7.90
N GLY A 446 6.33 -3.62 8.18
CA GLY A 446 6.43 -3.13 9.55
C GLY A 446 5.11 -3.15 10.31
N ASN A 447 3.99 -3.24 9.59
CA ASN A 447 2.65 -3.42 10.14
C ASN A 447 2.18 -4.88 10.11
N SER A 448 2.97 -5.81 9.56
CA SER A 448 2.62 -7.24 9.40
C SER A 448 1.26 -7.46 8.73
N ARG A 449 0.96 -6.69 7.66
CA ARG A 449 -0.33 -6.66 6.96
C ARG A 449 -0.16 -6.66 5.45
N ILE A 450 -1.19 -7.13 4.78
CA ILE A 450 -1.39 -6.87 3.35
C ILE A 450 -2.37 -5.71 3.21
N ARG A 451 -1.94 -4.69 2.48
CA ARG A 451 -2.75 -3.52 2.15
C ARG A 451 -3.08 -3.53 0.66
N THR A 452 -4.15 -2.86 0.28
CA THR A 452 -4.54 -2.65 -1.11
C THR A 452 -4.58 -1.16 -1.43
N ILE A 453 -4.31 -0.83 -2.70
CA ILE A 453 -4.66 0.46 -3.28
C ILE A 453 -5.58 0.16 -4.44
N VAL A 454 -6.81 0.64 -4.36
CA VAL A 454 -7.87 0.34 -5.32
C VAL A 454 -8.84 1.52 -5.36
N VAL A 455 -9.54 1.67 -6.47
CA VAL A 455 -10.71 2.58 -6.53
C VAL A 455 -11.77 2.05 -5.57
N ASP A 456 -12.29 2.92 -4.72
CA ASP A 456 -13.35 2.58 -3.76
C ASP A 456 -14.68 2.42 -4.51
N GLU A 457 -14.98 1.19 -4.95
CA GLU A 457 -16.17 0.81 -5.71
C GLU A 457 -17.25 0.17 -4.83
#